data_f598d87b8a07112743a249d91ee5446d
#
_entry.id   f598d87b8a07112743a249d91ee5446d
#
_cell.length_a   1.000
_cell.length_b   1.000
_cell.length_c   1.000
_cell.angle_alpha   90.00
_cell.angle_beta   90.00
_cell.angle_gamma   90.00
#
_symmetry.space_group_name_H-M   'P 1'
#
loop_
_entity.id
_entity.type
_entity.pdbx_description
1 polymer ?
#
loop_
_entity_poly.entity_id
_entity_poly.type
_entity_poly.pdbx_seq_one_letter_code
_entity_poly.pdbx_strand_id
1 'polypeptide(L)'
;GGVLGNLRRLGLEFLRRPGRALRGPAVWMVAGVYSATYVAANLLELRGRRLRLHPAEAKGQKFVGTTATNMAASVLKDAAFAQMFGASPTKAAVPAVSYALFALRDGLTVASGFLLPGALGSAAASLTGREEAQCTQAAQLVTPSLLQLVCTPVHLLALDFVNHPPPPRGSGLPGVSLAARLQANASSSLARTAFLARALRMLPAYGIGGLLNNYLVRAGSEALERGYESDGADRRAQATPPALSWNAAHPGRLALEA
;
A
#
# COMPACT_ATOMS: atom_id res chain seq x y z
N GLY A 1 -2.90 -33.35 7.89
CA GLY A 1 -3.94 -32.33 7.68
C GLY A 1 -3.55 -31.44 6.54
N GLY A 2 -4.43 -31.31 5.52
CA GLY A 2 -4.14 -30.52 4.33
C GLY A 2 -4.03 -29.02 4.67
N VAL A 3 -3.51 -28.24 3.72
CA VAL A 3 -3.27 -26.78 3.85
C VAL A 3 -4.52 -26.03 4.33
N LEU A 4 -5.71 -26.40 3.84
CA LEU A 4 -7.01 -25.86 4.27
C LEU A 4 -7.30 -26.11 5.77
N GLY A 5 -6.96 -27.30 6.29
CA GLY A 5 -7.11 -27.62 7.72
C GLY A 5 -6.19 -26.76 8.60
N ASN A 6 -4.97 -26.53 8.14
CA ASN A 6 -4.02 -25.64 8.83
C ASN A 6 -4.46 -24.18 8.78
N LEU A 7 -4.94 -23.67 7.64
CA LEU A 7 -5.48 -22.32 7.50
C LEU A 7 -6.69 -22.10 8.39
N ARG A 8 -7.63 -23.07 8.44
CA ARG A 8 -8.79 -23.02 9.33
C ARG A 8 -8.35 -22.99 10.81
N ARG A 9 -7.40 -23.86 11.19
CA ARG A 9 -6.87 -23.90 12.56
C ARG A 9 -6.22 -22.58 12.95
N LEU A 10 -5.32 -22.05 12.09
CA LEU A 10 -4.66 -20.76 12.32
C LEU A 10 -5.66 -19.61 12.37
N GLY A 11 -6.67 -19.59 11.50
CA GLY A 11 -7.73 -18.59 11.53
C GLY A 11 -8.55 -18.64 12.81
N LEU A 12 -8.95 -19.84 13.26
CA LEU A 12 -9.67 -20.02 14.52
C LEU A 12 -8.80 -19.66 15.75
N GLU A 13 -7.51 -19.97 15.72
CA GLU A 13 -6.57 -19.59 16.78
C GLU A 13 -6.39 -18.07 16.84
N PHE A 14 -6.29 -17.41 15.69
CA PHE A 14 -6.24 -15.95 15.61
C PHE A 14 -7.50 -15.31 16.18
N LEU A 15 -8.69 -15.82 15.83
CA LEU A 15 -9.97 -15.31 16.35
C LEU A 15 -10.12 -15.54 17.84
N ARG A 16 -9.66 -16.70 18.36
CA ARG A 16 -9.76 -17.04 19.78
C ARG A 16 -8.72 -16.35 20.67
N ARG A 17 -7.51 -16.11 20.13
CA ARG A 17 -6.38 -15.55 20.89
C ARG A 17 -5.58 -14.55 20.03
N PRO A 18 -6.18 -13.43 19.63
CA PRO A 18 -5.52 -12.44 18.74
C PRO A 18 -4.21 -11.91 19.32
N GLY A 19 -4.13 -11.73 20.65
CA GLY A 19 -2.92 -11.25 21.30
C GLY A 19 -1.70 -12.19 21.17
N ARG A 20 -1.89 -13.50 21.00
CA ARG A 20 -0.78 -14.43 20.76
C ARG A 20 -0.23 -14.28 19.34
N ALA A 21 -1.09 -14.14 18.36
CA ALA A 21 -0.69 -13.94 16.97
C ALA A 21 0.04 -12.59 16.79
N LEU A 22 -0.47 -11.53 17.42
CA LEU A 22 0.12 -10.18 17.36
C LEU A 22 1.48 -10.06 18.08
N ARG A 23 1.85 -11.01 18.94
CA ARG A 23 3.18 -11.05 19.58
C ARG A 23 4.26 -11.66 18.67
N GLY A 24 3.88 -12.32 17.58
CA GLY A 24 4.82 -12.95 16.66
C GLY A 24 5.60 -11.92 15.82
N PRO A 25 6.96 -12.02 15.73
CA PRO A 25 7.76 -11.09 14.92
C PRO A 25 7.38 -11.11 13.45
N ALA A 26 6.91 -12.22 12.93
CA ALA A 26 6.47 -12.37 11.55
C ALA A 26 5.31 -11.42 11.19
N VAL A 27 4.36 -11.20 12.12
CA VAL A 27 3.23 -10.26 11.89
C VAL A 27 3.74 -8.84 11.78
N TRP A 28 4.65 -8.43 12.65
CA TRP A 28 5.21 -7.07 12.63
C TRP A 28 6.09 -6.82 11.41
N MET A 29 6.81 -7.83 10.94
CA MET A 29 7.57 -7.72 9.68
C MET A 29 6.65 -7.52 8.47
N VAL A 30 5.56 -8.28 8.40
CA VAL A 30 4.57 -8.11 7.33
C VAL A 30 3.88 -6.75 7.44
N ALA A 31 3.46 -6.36 8.65
CA ALA A 31 2.88 -5.03 8.90
C ALA A 31 3.86 -3.92 8.51
N GLY A 32 5.16 -4.07 8.83
CA GLY A 32 6.22 -3.13 8.47
C GLY A 32 6.35 -2.92 6.96
N VAL A 33 6.29 -3.98 6.16
CA VAL A 33 6.31 -3.87 4.68
C VAL A 33 5.15 -3.02 4.18
N TYR A 34 3.93 -3.31 4.64
CA TYR A 34 2.75 -2.55 4.20
C TYR A 34 2.78 -1.11 4.71
N SER A 35 3.16 -0.89 5.97
CA SER A 35 3.29 0.46 6.53
C SER A 35 4.31 1.29 5.76
N ALA A 36 5.51 0.74 5.48
CA ALA A 36 6.53 1.41 4.69
C ALA A 36 6.02 1.76 3.29
N THR A 37 5.26 0.85 2.67
CA THR A 37 4.66 1.06 1.33
C THR A 37 3.66 2.23 1.35
N TYR A 38 2.76 2.27 2.35
CA TYR A 38 1.79 3.37 2.47
C TYR A 38 2.45 4.69 2.83
N VAL A 39 3.43 4.69 3.73
CA VAL A 39 4.20 5.90 4.08
C VAL A 39 4.90 6.45 2.85
N ALA A 40 5.59 5.61 2.08
CA ALA A 40 6.23 6.04 0.84
C ALA A 40 5.22 6.62 -0.17
N ALA A 41 4.07 5.96 -0.36
CA ALA A 41 3.03 6.44 -1.25
C ALA A 41 2.50 7.82 -0.85
N ASN A 42 2.23 8.02 0.45
CA ASN A 42 1.69 9.28 0.97
C ASN A 42 2.74 10.40 0.92
N LEU A 43 4.01 10.12 1.25
CA LEU A 43 5.10 11.09 1.17
C LEU A 43 5.37 11.54 -0.28
N LEU A 44 5.36 10.60 -1.22
CA LEU A 44 5.55 10.90 -2.64
C LEU A 44 4.38 11.70 -3.22
N GLU A 45 3.16 11.42 -2.79
CA GLU A 45 2.00 12.23 -3.13
C GLU A 45 2.10 13.66 -2.59
N LEU A 46 2.46 13.80 -1.31
CA LEU A 46 2.69 15.11 -0.69
C LEU A 46 3.79 15.90 -1.40
N ARG A 47 4.90 15.22 -1.75
CA ARG A 47 5.99 15.82 -2.54
C ARG A 47 5.49 16.31 -3.89
N GLY A 48 4.73 15.49 -4.62
CA GLY A 48 4.16 15.85 -5.92
C GLY A 48 3.28 17.11 -5.84
N ARG A 49 2.43 17.19 -4.81
CA ARG A 49 1.59 18.37 -4.53
C ARG A 49 2.42 19.61 -4.19
N ARG A 50 3.42 19.48 -3.30
CA ARG A 50 4.30 20.60 -2.91
C ARG A 50 5.11 21.17 -4.07
N LEU A 51 5.64 20.31 -4.92
CA LEU A 51 6.42 20.70 -6.08
C LEU A 51 5.55 21.08 -7.30
N ARG A 52 4.22 21.00 -7.18
CA ARG A 52 3.26 21.26 -8.26
C ARG A 52 3.60 20.51 -9.55
N LEU A 53 4.02 19.24 -9.40
CA LEU A 53 4.39 18.41 -10.53
C LEU A 53 3.18 18.17 -11.44
N HIS A 54 3.46 17.97 -12.73
CA HIS A 54 2.42 17.55 -13.67
C HIS A 54 1.79 16.23 -13.21
N PRO A 55 0.46 16.04 -13.31
CA PRO A 55 -0.23 14.86 -12.79
C PRO A 55 0.35 13.51 -13.23
N ALA A 56 0.84 13.41 -14.47
CA ALA A 56 1.47 12.19 -14.97
C ALA A 56 2.81 11.92 -14.28
N GLU A 57 3.63 12.95 -14.07
CA GLU A 57 4.92 12.83 -13.37
C GLU A 57 4.72 12.46 -11.90
N ALA A 58 3.77 13.11 -11.20
CA ALA A 58 3.44 12.81 -9.82
C ALA A 58 3.00 11.36 -9.66
N LYS A 59 2.11 10.85 -10.55
CA LYS A 59 1.68 9.45 -10.58
C LYS A 59 2.85 8.51 -10.85
N GLY A 60 3.71 8.84 -11.82
CA GLY A 60 4.90 8.05 -12.17
C GLY A 60 5.88 7.96 -11.00
N GLN A 61 6.24 9.08 -10.38
CA GLN A 61 7.13 9.10 -9.20
C GLN A 61 6.54 8.33 -8.03
N LYS A 62 5.25 8.52 -7.75
CA LYS A 62 4.55 7.75 -6.70
C LYS A 62 4.62 6.25 -6.97
N PHE A 63 4.32 5.82 -8.20
CA PHE A 63 4.34 4.41 -8.57
C PHE A 63 5.75 3.81 -8.44
N VAL A 64 6.75 4.42 -9.05
CA VAL A 64 8.14 3.92 -9.03
C VAL A 64 8.69 3.88 -7.61
N GLY A 65 8.56 4.96 -6.86
CA GLY A 65 9.10 5.04 -5.50
C GLY A 65 8.38 4.10 -4.52
N THR A 66 7.05 3.96 -4.64
CA THR A 66 6.29 3.02 -3.81
C THR A 66 6.65 1.57 -4.14
N THR A 67 6.81 1.24 -5.43
CA THR A 67 7.22 -0.10 -5.88
C THR A 67 8.63 -0.43 -5.39
N ALA A 68 9.58 0.50 -5.49
CA ALA A 68 10.95 0.31 -5.00
C ALA A 68 10.96 0.10 -3.48
N THR A 69 10.19 0.88 -2.73
CA THR A 69 10.07 0.72 -1.27
C THR A 69 9.45 -0.63 -0.90
N ASN A 70 8.37 -1.02 -1.56
CA ASN A 70 7.72 -2.32 -1.31
C ASN A 70 8.66 -3.49 -1.62
N MET A 71 9.41 -3.41 -2.72
CA MET A 71 10.38 -4.43 -3.13
C MET A 71 11.53 -4.54 -2.12
N ALA A 72 12.13 -3.42 -1.72
CA ALA A 72 13.21 -3.41 -0.74
C ALA A 72 12.75 -3.96 0.62
N ALA A 73 11.60 -3.50 1.12
CA ALA A 73 11.02 -3.98 2.37
C ALA A 73 10.65 -5.47 2.30
N SER A 74 10.16 -5.95 1.15
CA SER A 74 9.86 -7.38 0.93
C SER A 74 11.11 -8.24 0.95
N VAL A 75 12.21 -7.79 0.30
CA VAL A 75 13.50 -8.49 0.32
C VAL A 75 14.05 -8.60 1.74
N LEU A 76 14.02 -7.51 2.51
CA LEU A 76 14.45 -7.50 3.92
C LEU A 76 13.62 -8.47 4.77
N LYS A 77 12.30 -8.45 4.62
CA LYS A 77 11.39 -9.39 5.29
C LYS A 77 11.70 -10.83 4.90
N ASP A 78 11.88 -11.11 3.62
CA ASP A 78 12.13 -12.47 3.13
C ASP A 78 13.49 -13.00 3.62
N ALA A 79 14.52 -12.15 3.67
CA ALA A 79 15.81 -12.48 4.27
C ALA A 79 15.67 -12.80 5.76
N ALA A 80 14.93 -12.01 6.52
CA ALA A 80 14.66 -12.26 7.93
C ALA A 80 13.83 -13.54 8.14
N PHE A 81 12.85 -13.81 7.29
CA PHE A 81 12.06 -15.05 7.34
C PHE A 81 12.92 -16.28 7.02
N ALA A 82 13.84 -16.17 6.07
CA ALA A 82 14.80 -17.25 5.78
C ALA A 82 15.68 -17.57 6.99
N GLN A 83 16.09 -16.56 7.76
CA GLN A 83 16.85 -16.77 8.99
C GLN A 83 16.01 -17.39 10.12
N MET A 84 14.74 -17.00 10.25
CA MET A 84 13.86 -17.49 11.31
C MET A 84 13.26 -18.88 11.04
N PHE A 85 12.99 -19.21 9.78
CA PHE A 85 12.21 -20.40 9.40
C PHE A 85 12.94 -21.31 8.41
N GLY A 86 14.08 -20.88 7.86
CA GLY A 86 14.82 -21.63 6.85
C GLY A 86 15.53 -22.84 7.43
N ALA A 87 15.31 -24.02 6.81
CA ALA A 87 15.97 -25.26 7.22
C ALA A 87 17.41 -25.38 6.70
N SER A 88 17.82 -24.59 5.71
CA SER A 88 19.20 -24.54 5.19
C SER A 88 19.44 -23.28 4.36
N PRO A 89 20.52 -22.54 4.56
CA PRO A 89 20.86 -21.40 3.72
C PRO A 89 21.53 -21.92 2.42
N THR A 90 20.77 -22.40 1.47
CA THR A 90 21.29 -22.59 0.12
C THR A 90 21.56 -21.20 -0.47
N LYS A 91 22.81 -20.77 -0.40
CA LYS A 91 23.32 -19.52 -1.00
C LYS A 91 23.46 -19.64 -2.53
N ALA A 92 22.51 -20.26 -3.20
CA ALA A 92 22.49 -20.23 -4.65
C ALA A 92 22.16 -18.80 -5.09
N ALA A 93 22.97 -18.22 -5.95
CA ALA A 93 22.71 -16.89 -6.51
C ALA A 93 21.38 -16.91 -7.26
N VAL A 94 20.49 -16.01 -6.88
CA VAL A 94 19.18 -15.90 -7.54
C VAL A 94 19.39 -15.39 -8.96
N PRO A 95 18.86 -16.08 -10.00
CA PRO A 95 19.00 -15.64 -11.39
C PRO A 95 18.42 -14.24 -11.62
N ALA A 96 19.04 -13.44 -12.49
CA ALA A 96 18.57 -12.09 -12.82
C ALA A 96 17.11 -12.06 -13.32
N VAL A 97 16.71 -13.12 -14.07
CA VAL A 97 15.32 -13.27 -14.54
C VAL A 97 14.32 -13.38 -13.39
N SER A 98 14.70 -14.04 -12.29
CA SER A 98 13.85 -14.15 -11.10
C SER A 98 13.66 -12.80 -10.43
N TYR A 99 14.72 -11.98 -10.33
CA TYR A 99 14.61 -10.61 -9.83
C TYR A 99 13.68 -9.75 -10.70
N ALA A 100 13.78 -9.84 -12.02
CA ALA A 100 12.90 -9.13 -12.94
C ALA A 100 11.44 -9.55 -12.78
N LEU A 101 11.16 -10.85 -12.62
CA LEU A 101 9.82 -11.38 -12.38
C LEU A 101 9.27 -10.97 -11.01
N PHE A 102 10.11 -10.96 -9.97
CA PHE A 102 9.71 -10.43 -8.66
C PHE A 102 9.39 -8.94 -8.71
N ALA A 103 10.22 -8.15 -9.41
CA ALA A 103 9.98 -6.72 -9.60
C ALA A 103 8.68 -6.47 -10.38
N LEU A 104 8.43 -7.22 -11.46
CA LEU A 104 7.17 -7.16 -12.21
C LEU A 104 5.97 -7.48 -11.30
N ARG A 105 6.05 -8.58 -10.54
CA ARG A 105 5.00 -8.97 -9.59
C ARG A 105 4.74 -7.88 -8.55
N ASP A 106 5.80 -7.27 -7.98
CA ASP A 106 5.67 -6.22 -6.98
C ASP A 106 5.11 -4.94 -7.58
N GLY A 107 5.53 -4.56 -8.79
CA GLY A 107 4.94 -3.45 -9.55
C GLY A 107 3.44 -3.65 -9.80
N LEU A 108 3.03 -4.83 -10.25
CA LEU A 108 1.62 -5.18 -10.42
C LEU A 108 0.84 -5.10 -9.10
N THR A 109 1.43 -5.57 -8.00
CA THR A 109 0.81 -5.51 -6.68
C THR A 109 0.60 -4.06 -6.23
N VAL A 110 1.60 -3.19 -6.39
CA VAL A 110 1.49 -1.76 -6.06
C VAL A 110 0.48 -1.07 -6.98
N ALA A 111 0.50 -1.38 -8.28
CA ALA A 111 -0.50 -0.85 -9.22
C ALA A 111 -1.92 -1.20 -8.80
N SER A 112 -2.16 -2.44 -8.34
CA SER A 112 -3.47 -2.89 -7.89
C SER A 112 -4.00 -2.16 -6.66
N GLY A 113 -3.12 -1.67 -5.82
CA GLY A 113 -3.49 -0.95 -4.60
C GLY A 113 -3.61 0.57 -4.77
N PHE A 114 -2.84 1.17 -5.70
CA PHE A 114 -2.71 2.62 -5.76
C PHE A 114 -3.11 3.26 -7.10
N LEU A 115 -3.06 2.52 -8.21
CA LEU A 115 -3.36 3.07 -9.53
C LEU A 115 -4.68 2.54 -10.11
N LEU A 116 -4.83 1.22 -10.14
CA LEU A 116 -5.97 0.57 -10.80
C LEU A 116 -7.33 0.87 -10.16
N PRO A 117 -7.48 0.99 -8.82
CA PRO A 117 -8.79 1.24 -8.22
C PRO A 117 -9.43 2.54 -8.71
N GLY A 118 -8.64 3.62 -8.86
CA GLY A 118 -9.16 4.88 -9.40
C GLY A 118 -9.63 4.74 -10.85
N ALA A 119 -8.81 4.16 -11.72
CA ALA A 119 -9.16 3.97 -13.12
C ALA A 119 -10.37 3.04 -13.32
N LEU A 120 -10.41 1.93 -12.57
CA LEU A 120 -11.53 0.97 -12.62
C LEU A 120 -12.80 1.56 -12.00
N GLY A 121 -12.67 2.37 -10.95
CA GLY A 121 -13.79 3.06 -10.33
C GLY A 121 -14.46 4.06 -11.27
N SER A 122 -13.68 4.91 -11.94
CA SER A 122 -14.19 5.84 -12.95
C SER A 122 -14.84 5.11 -14.14
N ALA A 123 -14.21 4.03 -14.64
CA ALA A 123 -14.80 3.20 -15.70
C ALA A 123 -16.11 2.53 -15.26
N ALA A 124 -16.16 1.99 -14.03
CA ALA A 124 -17.36 1.37 -13.51
C ALA A 124 -18.48 2.39 -13.28
N ALA A 125 -18.16 3.59 -12.83
CA ALA A 125 -19.14 4.68 -12.66
C ALA A 125 -19.76 5.07 -13.99
N SER A 126 -18.96 5.22 -15.05
CA SER A 126 -19.46 5.55 -16.39
C SER A 126 -20.35 4.47 -17.00
N LEU A 127 -20.11 3.19 -16.67
CA LEU A 127 -20.90 2.05 -17.17
C LEU A 127 -22.18 1.82 -16.36
N THR A 128 -22.14 2.06 -15.06
CA THR A 128 -23.25 1.72 -14.14
C THR A 128 -24.13 2.90 -13.75
N GLY A 129 -23.69 4.13 -14.03
CA GLY A 129 -24.35 5.37 -13.57
C GLY A 129 -24.27 5.58 -12.05
N ARG A 130 -23.45 4.79 -11.32
CA ARG A 130 -23.27 4.93 -9.87
C ARG A 130 -22.24 6.01 -9.56
N GLU A 131 -22.26 6.47 -8.32
CA GLU A 131 -21.32 7.44 -7.81
C GLU A 131 -19.87 6.91 -7.91
N GLU A 132 -18.97 7.72 -8.47
CA GLU A 132 -17.56 7.34 -8.70
C GLU A 132 -16.84 6.96 -7.41
N ALA A 133 -17.15 7.63 -6.29
CA ALA A 133 -16.57 7.32 -5.00
C ALA A 133 -16.89 5.89 -4.54
N GLN A 134 -18.14 5.46 -4.69
CA GLN A 134 -18.57 4.10 -4.34
C GLN A 134 -17.92 3.04 -5.25
N CYS A 135 -17.87 3.31 -6.55
CA CYS A 135 -17.20 2.42 -7.51
C CYS A 135 -15.71 2.29 -7.22
N THR A 136 -15.04 3.38 -6.88
CA THR A 136 -13.62 3.38 -6.51
C THR A 136 -13.36 2.63 -5.21
N GLN A 137 -14.22 2.78 -4.19
CA GLN A 137 -14.12 2.01 -2.95
C GLN A 137 -14.29 0.50 -3.18
N ALA A 138 -15.27 0.12 -3.99
CA ALA A 138 -15.48 -1.27 -4.38
C ALA A 138 -14.28 -1.83 -5.15
N ALA A 139 -13.74 -1.07 -6.11
CA ALA A 139 -12.54 -1.43 -6.84
C ALA A 139 -11.33 -1.56 -5.90
N GLN A 140 -11.17 -0.68 -4.90
CA GLN A 140 -10.10 -0.74 -3.91
C GLN A 140 -10.12 -2.04 -3.10
N LEU A 141 -11.30 -2.55 -2.78
CA LEU A 141 -11.43 -3.81 -2.04
C LEU A 141 -11.09 -5.03 -2.90
N VAL A 142 -11.51 -5.04 -4.16
CA VAL A 142 -11.52 -6.24 -4.99
C VAL A 142 -10.28 -6.37 -5.87
N THR A 143 -9.80 -5.26 -6.46
CA THR A 143 -8.70 -5.25 -7.44
C THR A 143 -7.42 -5.91 -6.92
N PRO A 144 -6.93 -5.63 -5.69
CA PRO A 144 -5.68 -6.23 -5.20
C PRO A 144 -5.77 -7.76 -5.09
N SER A 145 -6.94 -8.27 -4.74
CA SER A 145 -7.17 -9.73 -4.63
C SER A 145 -7.32 -10.39 -6.00
N LEU A 146 -8.08 -9.79 -6.91
CA LEU A 146 -8.26 -10.32 -8.27
C LEU A 146 -6.95 -10.32 -9.06
N LEU A 147 -6.12 -9.28 -8.90
CA LEU A 147 -4.85 -9.24 -9.61
C LEU A 147 -3.89 -10.35 -9.21
N GLN A 148 -4.14 -11.05 -8.09
CA GLN A 148 -3.36 -12.25 -7.75
C GLN A 148 -3.54 -13.39 -8.75
N LEU A 149 -4.58 -13.38 -9.59
CA LEU A 149 -4.69 -14.31 -10.73
C LEU A 149 -3.50 -14.15 -11.70
N VAL A 150 -3.00 -12.94 -11.88
CA VAL A 150 -1.83 -12.64 -12.71
C VAL A 150 -0.54 -12.71 -11.91
N CYS A 151 -0.52 -12.11 -10.72
CA CYS A 151 0.68 -12.05 -9.88
C CYS A 151 1.16 -13.42 -9.39
N THR A 152 0.23 -14.38 -9.16
CA THR A 152 0.59 -15.70 -8.65
C THR A 152 1.37 -16.53 -9.67
N PRO A 153 0.96 -16.68 -10.93
CA PRO A 153 1.75 -17.35 -11.96
C PRO A 153 3.14 -16.70 -12.15
N VAL A 154 3.22 -15.37 -12.18
CA VAL A 154 4.50 -14.65 -12.28
C VAL A 154 5.42 -14.98 -11.09
N HIS A 155 4.87 -15.01 -9.89
CA HIS A 155 5.63 -15.35 -8.68
C HIS A 155 6.13 -16.81 -8.68
N LEU A 156 5.24 -17.76 -9.05
CA LEU A 156 5.61 -19.17 -9.13
C LEU A 156 6.68 -19.40 -10.20
N LEU A 157 6.59 -18.71 -11.33
CA LEU A 157 7.61 -18.75 -12.37
C LEU A 157 8.96 -18.21 -11.86
N ALA A 158 8.94 -17.09 -11.11
CA ALA A 158 10.16 -16.54 -10.52
C ALA A 158 10.83 -17.56 -9.56
N LEU A 159 10.03 -18.24 -8.74
CA LEU A 159 10.51 -19.30 -7.84
C LEU A 159 11.01 -20.53 -8.61
N ASP A 160 10.36 -20.89 -9.73
CA ASP A 160 10.81 -21.98 -10.58
C ASP A 160 12.20 -21.71 -11.15
N PHE A 161 12.49 -20.48 -11.60
CA PHE A 161 13.82 -20.10 -12.04
C PHE A 161 14.86 -20.10 -10.92
N VAL A 162 14.48 -19.84 -9.68
CA VAL A 162 15.37 -19.97 -8.52
C VAL A 162 15.71 -21.42 -8.26
N ASN A 163 14.70 -22.31 -8.28
CA ASN A 163 14.84 -23.72 -7.95
C ASN A 163 15.44 -24.55 -9.11
N HIS A 164 15.16 -24.15 -10.34
CA HIS A 164 15.58 -24.82 -11.58
C HIS A 164 16.21 -23.77 -12.52
N PRO A 165 17.42 -23.26 -12.21
CA PRO A 165 18.07 -22.25 -13.04
C PRO A 165 18.28 -22.78 -14.48
N PRO A 166 18.18 -21.90 -15.48
CA PRO A 166 18.47 -22.30 -16.86
C PRO A 166 19.94 -22.76 -17.00
N PRO A 167 20.19 -23.72 -17.89
CA PRO A 167 21.56 -24.18 -18.10
C PRO A 167 22.43 -23.00 -18.57
N PRO A 168 23.75 -23.03 -18.25
CA PRO A 168 24.67 -21.99 -18.70
C PRO A 168 24.65 -21.83 -20.23
N ARG A 169 24.79 -20.61 -20.71
CA ARG A 169 24.87 -20.35 -22.15
C ARG A 169 26.07 -21.10 -22.72
N GLY A 170 25.84 -21.87 -23.80
CA GLY A 170 26.92 -22.68 -24.43
C GLY A 170 27.09 -24.08 -23.86
N SER A 171 26.29 -24.51 -22.87
CA SER A 171 26.37 -25.86 -22.30
C SER A 171 25.85 -26.98 -23.21
N GLY A 172 25.18 -26.64 -24.32
CA GLY A 172 24.54 -27.64 -25.21
C GLY A 172 23.35 -28.35 -24.60
N LEU A 173 23.00 -28.08 -23.35
CA LEU A 173 21.87 -28.71 -22.69
C LEU A 173 20.52 -28.03 -23.11
N PRO A 174 19.49 -28.83 -23.41
CA PRO A 174 18.18 -28.27 -23.76
C PRO A 174 17.58 -27.56 -22.55
N GLY A 175 17.29 -26.28 -22.71
CA GLY A 175 16.53 -25.49 -21.72
C GLY A 175 15.03 -25.80 -21.80
N VAL A 176 14.36 -25.85 -20.66
CA VAL A 176 12.88 -25.92 -20.63
C VAL A 176 12.32 -24.60 -21.10
N SER A 177 11.40 -24.63 -22.07
CA SER A 177 10.76 -23.43 -22.61
C SER A 177 9.95 -22.69 -21.55
N LEU A 178 9.87 -21.35 -21.69
CA LEU A 178 9.05 -20.49 -20.78
C LEU A 178 7.59 -20.96 -20.73
N ALA A 179 7.03 -21.32 -21.88
CA ALA A 179 5.66 -21.80 -21.99
C ALA A 179 5.43 -23.11 -21.20
N ALA A 180 6.36 -24.06 -21.29
CA ALA A 180 6.29 -25.32 -20.54
C ALA A 180 6.39 -25.09 -19.04
N ARG A 181 7.26 -24.17 -18.58
CA ARG A 181 7.35 -23.77 -17.16
C ARG A 181 6.08 -23.12 -16.64
N LEU A 182 5.50 -22.19 -17.41
CA LEU A 182 4.24 -21.55 -17.07
C LEU A 182 3.10 -22.56 -16.97
N GLN A 183 2.99 -23.47 -17.94
CA GLN A 183 1.96 -24.50 -17.96
C GLN A 183 2.10 -25.45 -16.76
N ALA A 184 3.31 -25.94 -16.48
CA ALA A 184 3.57 -26.80 -15.33
C ALA A 184 3.22 -26.13 -13.99
N ASN A 185 3.57 -24.84 -13.84
CA ASN A 185 3.25 -24.08 -12.65
C ASN A 185 1.76 -23.78 -12.53
N ALA A 186 1.07 -23.42 -13.63
CA ALA A 186 -0.35 -23.08 -13.61
C ALA A 186 -1.25 -24.30 -13.36
N SER A 187 -0.89 -25.47 -13.86
CA SER A 187 -1.66 -26.71 -13.70
C SER A 187 -1.48 -27.37 -12.32
N SER A 188 -0.52 -26.92 -11.53
CA SER A 188 -0.24 -27.50 -10.23
C SER A 188 -1.31 -27.20 -9.19
N SER A 189 -1.58 -28.16 -8.28
CA SER A 189 -2.45 -27.91 -7.11
C SER A 189 -1.90 -26.80 -6.21
N LEU A 190 -0.58 -26.60 -6.23
CA LEU A 190 0.12 -25.54 -5.53
C LEU A 190 -0.30 -24.15 -6.03
N ALA A 191 -0.56 -23.97 -7.34
CA ALA A 191 -0.96 -22.69 -7.91
C ALA A 191 -2.30 -22.21 -7.32
N ARG A 192 -3.29 -23.09 -7.19
CA ARG A 192 -4.60 -22.78 -6.60
C ARG A 192 -4.47 -22.39 -5.13
N THR A 193 -3.69 -23.13 -4.37
CA THR A 193 -3.47 -22.84 -2.94
C THR A 193 -2.69 -21.54 -2.75
N ALA A 194 -1.65 -21.32 -3.56
CA ALA A 194 -0.88 -20.10 -3.54
C ALA A 194 -1.73 -18.88 -3.92
N PHE A 195 -2.58 -19.01 -4.95
CA PHE A 195 -3.51 -17.94 -5.33
C PHE A 195 -4.45 -17.57 -4.17
N LEU A 196 -5.14 -18.56 -3.57
CA LEU A 196 -6.08 -18.32 -2.47
C LEU A 196 -5.37 -17.67 -1.28
N ALA A 197 -4.22 -18.19 -0.87
CA ALA A 197 -3.46 -17.62 0.25
C ALA A 197 -3.02 -16.17 -0.01
N ARG A 198 -2.62 -15.87 -1.26
CA ARG A 198 -2.21 -14.52 -1.66
C ARG A 198 -3.40 -13.57 -1.78
N ALA A 199 -4.50 -14.01 -2.40
CA ALA A 199 -5.71 -13.21 -2.55
C ALA A 199 -6.30 -12.84 -1.18
N LEU A 200 -6.42 -13.81 -0.27
CA LEU A 200 -6.90 -13.60 1.09
C LEU A 200 -6.00 -12.65 1.89
N ARG A 201 -4.69 -12.66 1.65
CA ARG A 201 -3.75 -11.72 2.29
C ARG A 201 -3.88 -10.30 1.72
N MET A 202 -4.13 -10.16 0.42
CA MET A 202 -4.22 -8.86 -0.24
C MET A 202 -5.47 -8.08 0.17
N LEU A 203 -6.58 -8.77 0.43
CA LEU A 203 -7.83 -8.14 0.84
C LEU A 203 -7.67 -7.27 2.10
N PRO A 204 -7.16 -7.74 3.24
CA PRO A 204 -6.93 -6.88 4.40
C PRO A 204 -5.83 -5.85 4.18
N ALA A 205 -4.75 -6.20 3.47
CA ALA A 205 -3.58 -5.35 3.36
C ALA A 205 -3.79 -4.14 2.44
N TYR A 206 -4.26 -4.37 1.21
CA TYR A 206 -4.46 -3.31 0.21
C TYR A 206 -5.92 -2.93 0.01
N GLY A 207 -6.87 -3.85 0.25
CA GLY A 207 -8.29 -3.54 0.23
C GLY A 207 -8.68 -2.71 1.44
N ILE A 208 -8.84 -3.35 2.60
CA ILE A 208 -9.26 -2.67 3.84
C ILE A 208 -8.21 -1.65 4.28
N GLY A 209 -6.91 -2.01 4.22
CA GLY A 209 -5.81 -1.11 4.55
C GLY A 209 -5.76 0.13 3.66
N GLY A 210 -6.06 -0.01 2.36
CA GLY A 210 -6.15 1.12 1.43
C GLY A 210 -7.29 2.08 1.78
N LEU A 211 -8.48 1.54 2.07
CA LEU A 211 -9.62 2.36 2.52
C LEU A 211 -9.32 3.08 3.82
N LEU A 212 -8.74 2.37 4.80
CA LEU A 212 -8.35 2.96 6.08
C LEU A 212 -7.29 4.05 5.90
N ASN A 213 -6.26 3.81 5.07
CA ASN A 213 -5.25 4.82 4.76
C ASN A 213 -5.88 6.08 4.15
N ASN A 214 -6.77 5.94 3.17
CA ASN A 214 -7.46 7.06 2.55
C ASN A 214 -8.31 7.84 3.56
N TYR A 215 -9.00 7.14 4.45
CA TYR A 215 -9.77 7.75 5.54
C TYR A 215 -8.85 8.53 6.50
N LEU A 216 -7.77 7.93 6.97
CA LEU A 216 -6.83 8.57 7.91
C LEU A 216 -6.14 9.78 7.30
N VAL A 217 -5.74 9.72 6.03
CA VAL A 217 -5.15 10.87 5.33
C VAL A 217 -6.14 12.01 5.21
N ARG A 218 -7.41 11.74 4.87
CA ARG A 218 -8.46 12.77 4.80
C ARG A 218 -8.73 13.38 6.17
N ALA A 219 -8.97 12.54 7.19
CA ALA A 219 -9.24 13.00 8.55
C ALA A 219 -8.08 13.82 9.13
N GLY A 220 -6.84 13.39 8.85
CA GLY A 220 -5.63 14.13 9.25
C GLY A 220 -5.52 15.49 8.55
N SER A 221 -5.83 15.57 7.25
CA SER A 221 -5.82 16.84 6.51
C SER A 221 -6.86 17.81 7.05
N GLU A 222 -8.09 17.35 7.29
CA GLU A 222 -9.18 18.15 7.86
C GLU A 222 -8.85 18.63 9.29
N ALA A 223 -8.20 17.79 10.10
CA ALA A 223 -7.78 18.17 11.45
C ALA A 223 -6.70 19.26 11.43
N LEU A 224 -5.74 19.16 10.48
CA LEU A 224 -4.71 20.18 10.30
C LEU A 224 -5.29 21.51 9.80
N GLU A 225 -6.24 21.47 8.86
CA GLU A 225 -6.91 22.65 8.35
C GLU A 225 -7.67 23.38 9.48
N ARG A 226 -8.45 22.64 10.28
CA ARG A 226 -9.15 23.20 11.46
C ARG A 226 -8.19 23.80 12.48
N GLY A 227 -7.06 23.13 12.75
CA GLY A 227 -6.03 23.66 13.66
C GLY A 227 -5.40 24.95 13.14
N TYR A 228 -5.20 25.05 11.83
CA TYR A 228 -4.65 26.25 11.20
C TYR A 228 -5.64 27.43 11.20
N GLU A 229 -6.92 27.16 11.00
CA GLU A 229 -7.98 28.15 11.08
C GLU A 229 -8.18 28.68 12.50
N SER A 230 -8.15 27.81 13.53
CA SER A 230 -8.25 28.21 14.93
C SER A 230 -7.05 29.05 15.36
N ASP A 231 -5.83 28.66 14.99
CA ASP A 231 -4.61 29.43 15.32
C ASP A 231 -4.56 30.78 14.57
N GLY A 232 -5.06 30.81 13.34
CA GLY A 232 -5.24 32.04 12.57
C GLY A 232 -6.30 32.98 13.14
N ALA A 233 -7.39 32.43 13.68
CA ALA A 233 -8.44 33.22 14.35
C ALA A 233 -7.93 33.80 15.68
N ASP A 234 -7.20 33.00 16.49
CA ASP A 234 -6.59 33.46 17.74
C ASP A 234 -5.55 34.55 17.51
N ARG A 235 -4.71 34.41 16.48
CA ARG A 235 -3.73 35.46 16.11
C ARG A 235 -4.42 36.74 15.65
N ARG A 236 -5.53 36.65 14.92
CA ARG A 236 -6.33 37.84 14.53
C ARG A 236 -7.01 38.48 15.73
N ALA A 237 -7.54 37.69 16.66
CA ALA A 237 -8.13 38.20 17.90
C ALA A 237 -7.09 38.92 18.80
N GLN A 238 -5.87 38.38 18.87
CA GLN A 238 -4.75 39.01 19.60
C GLN A 238 -4.19 40.23 18.89
N ALA A 239 -4.26 40.30 17.55
CA ALA A 239 -3.80 41.44 16.75
C ALA A 239 -4.82 42.59 16.69
N THR A 240 -6.06 42.36 17.11
CA THR A 240 -7.07 43.42 17.20
C THR A 240 -6.81 44.24 18.50
N PRO A 241 -6.35 45.49 18.43
CA PRO A 241 -6.16 46.28 19.62
C PRO A 241 -7.50 46.38 20.35
N PRO A 242 -7.48 46.38 21.70
CA PRO A 242 -8.73 46.57 22.46
C PRO A 242 -9.42 47.85 21.98
N ALA A 243 -10.69 47.74 21.60
CA ALA A 243 -11.44 48.88 21.24
C ALA A 243 -11.32 49.90 22.36
N LEU A 244 -10.62 51.00 22.10
CA LEU A 244 -10.56 52.15 23.00
C LEU A 244 -11.98 52.56 23.24
N SER A 245 -12.53 52.13 24.37
CA SER A 245 -13.78 52.68 24.89
C SER A 245 -13.50 54.12 25.24
N TRP A 246 -13.75 55.01 24.29
CA TRP A 246 -13.87 56.41 24.58
C TRP A 246 -15.12 56.57 25.45
N ASN A 247 -14.94 56.38 26.77
CA ASN A 247 -15.93 56.78 27.73
C ASN A 247 -16.07 58.29 27.63
N ALA A 248 -17.17 58.70 27.02
CA ALA A 248 -17.74 60.04 27.17
C ALA A 248 -18.05 60.26 28.66
N ALA A 249 -17.07 60.72 29.39
CA ALA A 249 -17.23 61.19 30.78
C ALA A 249 -16.47 62.47 30.93
N HIS A 250 -16.93 63.54 30.32
CA HIS A 250 -16.81 64.90 30.86
C HIS A 250 -17.98 65.76 30.34
N PRO A 251 -19.06 65.84 31.13
CA PRO A 251 -19.90 67.03 31.08
C PRO A 251 -19.37 68.00 32.12
N GLY A 252 -18.90 69.12 31.76
CA GLY A 252 -18.66 70.10 32.79
C GLY A 252 -17.80 71.29 32.39
N ARG A 253 -18.49 72.41 32.15
CA ARG A 253 -18.07 73.79 32.34
C ARG A 253 -17.10 74.37 31.32
N LEU A 254 -17.66 75.29 30.57
CA LEU A 254 -17.38 76.71 30.86
C LEU A 254 -18.37 77.55 30.07
N ALA A 255 -19.34 78.10 30.83
CA ALA A 255 -19.92 79.38 30.51
C ALA A 255 -18.93 80.42 31.00
N LEU A 256 -18.77 81.45 30.24
CA LEU A 256 -18.62 82.83 30.65
C LEU A 256 -17.82 83.61 29.58
N GLU A 257 -18.55 84.62 29.10
CA GLU A 257 -18.15 86.03 28.92
C GLU A 257 -17.17 86.33 27.76
N ALA A 258 -17.55 86.96 26.76
CA ALA A 258 -17.90 88.40 26.53
C ALA A 258 -18.37 88.57 25.11
#